data_cc3161d759ac9983ced5ee1fd926b599
#
_entry.id   cc3161d759ac9983ced5ee1fd926b599
#
_cell.length_a   1.000
_cell.length_b   1.000
_cell.length_c   1.000
_cell.angle_alpha   90.00
_cell.angle_beta   90.00
_cell.angle_gamma   90.00
#
_symmetry.space_group_name_H-M   'P 1'
#
loop_
_entity.id
_entity.type
_entity.pdbx_description
1 polymer ?
#
loop_
_entity_poly.entity_id
_entity_poly.type
_entity_poly.pdbx_seq_one_letter_code
_entity_poly.pdbx_strand_id
1 'polypeptide(L)'
;MKGPWFIETLARNGDVLHRHRVEKLPIRIGRGYDNDYILDDPYAAPHHAQVDAGEDGALLLRDLGTRNGVVHAGKRSERLALGGNTVVRLGHTTLRIRAADFPVPAELRDRTMHGWEGALPGMAGTLLIAIVALFTMWLADTQAYRPFRYLLALAYGLGAGLVWSGLWAFGNRLFGRHARLGRHLFIFGCGVAALMLYQLVSSAIGYAYSIELFTRYGSHVAIALVAGMVYFHLATVKPEPRRRHALTCAALALLGSGLVLISNEQRNGRLADELYMSVLLPPGMRATPDSSVDEFMTDVAAMKEKLDRERRDRDGGGEAG
;
A
#
# COMPACT_ATOMS: atom_id res chain seq x y z
N MET A 1 -26.60 -15.13 -30.73
CA MET A 1 -26.87 -15.03 -29.28
C MET A 1 -28.36 -15.07 -29.04
N LYS A 2 -28.84 -15.94 -28.11
CA LYS A 2 -30.26 -15.98 -27.71
C LYS A 2 -30.46 -15.10 -26.47
N GLY A 3 -31.59 -14.35 -26.41
CA GLY A 3 -31.93 -13.56 -25.22
C GLY A 3 -32.22 -14.43 -23.99
N PRO A 4 -32.33 -13.84 -22.81
CA PRO A 4 -32.26 -12.40 -22.55
C PRO A 4 -30.84 -11.83 -22.63
N TRP A 5 -30.75 -10.52 -22.86
CA TRP A 5 -29.47 -9.80 -22.93
C TRP A 5 -29.31 -8.90 -21.70
N PHE A 6 -28.06 -8.62 -21.35
CA PHE A 6 -27.69 -7.76 -20.24
C PHE A 6 -26.83 -6.60 -20.73
N ILE A 7 -27.29 -5.40 -20.51
CA ILE A 7 -26.52 -4.18 -20.74
C ILE A 7 -25.78 -3.87 -19.45
N GLU A 8 -24.46 -3.90 -19.51
CA GLU A 8 -23.59 -3.58 -18.38
C GLU A 8 -23.02 -2.19 -18.55
N THR A 9 -23.30 -1.29 -17.59
CA THR A 9 -22.59 -0.02 -17.47
C THR A 9 -21.27 -0.25 -16.75
N LEU A 10 -20.19 0.26 -17.34
CA LEU A 10 -18.84 0.03 -16.86
C LEU A 10 -18.22 1.29 -16.25
N ALA A 11 -17.52 1.13 -15.13
CA ALA A 11 -16.61 2.12 -14.60
C ALA A 11 -15.34 2.24 -15.47
N ARG A 12 -14.54 3.29 -15.26
CA ARG A 12 -13.27 3.51 -16.00
C ARG A 12 -12.27 2.35 -15.87
N ASN A 13 -12.30 1.61 -14.77
CA ASN A 13 -11.47 0.44 -14.51
C ASN A 13 -12.03 -0.86 -15.11
N GLY A 14 -13.19 -0.80 -15.80
CA GLY A 14 -13.87 -1.94 -16.39
C GLY A 14 -14.79 -2.72 -15.46
N ASP A 15 -14.92 -2.30 -14.20
CA ASP A 15 -15.86 -2.89 -13.25
C ASP A 15 -17.30 -2.60 -13.66
N VAL A 16 -18.19 -3.55 -13.44
CA VAL A 16 -19.62 -3.41 -13.74
C VAL A 16 -20.29 -2.60 -12.64
N LEU A 17 -20.84 -1.44 -13.00
CA LEU A 17 -21.61 -0.58 -12.10
C LEU A 17 -23.06 -1.04 -11.99
N HIS A 18 -23.70 -1.25 -13.13
CA HIS A 18 -25.09 -1.67 -13.22
C HIS A 18 -25.29 -2.71 -14.31
N ARG A 19 -26.28 -3.60 -14.13
CA ARG A 19 -26.77 -4.55 -15.14
C ARG A 19 -28.24 -4.32 -15.33
N HIS A 20 -28.64 -4.11 -16.60
CA HIS A 20 -30.02 -4.01 -17.00
C HIS A 20 -30.36 -5.19 -17.92
N ARG A 21 -31.42 -5.91 -17.59
CA ARG A 21 -31.91 -7.07 -18.38
C ARG A 21 -32.88 -6.59 -19.44
N VAL A 22 -32.68 -7.03 -20.68
CA VAL A 22 -33.58 -6.78 -21.80
C VAL A 22 -33.94 -8.12 -22.45
N GLU A 23 -35.23 -8.30 -22.79
CA GLU A 23 -35.75 -9.58 -23.26
C GLU A 23 -35.97 -9.64 -24.77
N LYS A 24 -36.13 -8.51 -25.42
CA LYS A 24 -36.52 -8.42 -26.84
C LYS A 24 -35.55 -7.54 -27.62
N LEU A 25 -35.40 -7.85 -28.89
CA LEU A 25 -34.78 -7.00 -29.90
C LEU A 25 -35.87 -6.36 -30.75
N PRO A 26 -35.63 -5.19 -31.34
CA PRO A 26 -34.42 -4.35 -31.16
C PRO A 26 -34.36 -3.69 -29.79
N ILE A 27 -33.13 -3.41 -29.27
CA ILE A 27 -32.90 -2.68 -28.02
C ILE A 27 -32.57 -1.23 -28.37
N ARG A 28 -33.39 -0.28 -27.94
CA ARG A 28 -33.19 1.15 -28.12
C ARG A 28 -32.45 1.71 -26.90
N ILE A 29 -31.39 2.47 -27.14
CA ILE A 29 -30.53 3.03 -26.13
C ILE A 29 -30.43 4.55 -26.33
N GLY A 30 -30.70 5.32 -25.28
CA GLY A 30 -30.62 6.75 -25.34
C GLY A 30 -31.07 7.42 -24.05
N ARG A 31 -31.15 8.77 -24.06
CA ARG A 31 -31.54 9.53 -22.88
C ARG A 31 -33.09 9.73 -22.79
N GLY A 32 -33.82 9.50 -23.89
CA GLY A 32 -35.29 9.58 -23.91
C GLY A 32 -35.92 8.45 -23.09
N TYR A 33 -37.07 8.74 -22.48
CA TYR A 33 -37.78 7.78 -21.60
C TYR A 33 -38.47 6.66 -22.36
N ASP A 34 -38.55 6.75 -23.67
CA ASP A 34 -39.14 5.74 -24.57
C ASP A 34 -38.11 4.70 -25.06
N ASN A 35 -36.87 4.77 -24.58
CA ASN A 35 -35.84 3.76 -24.84
C ASN A 35 -35.99 2.54 -23.89
N ASP A 36 -35.54 1.39 -24.37
CA ASP A 36 -35.46 0.16 -23.57
C ASP A 36 -34.33 0.23 -22.52
N TYR A 37 -33.31 1.05 -22.78
CA TYR A 37 -32.24 1.37 -21.84
C TYR A 37 -31.99 2.89 -21.80
N ILE A 38 -32.35 3.49 -20.68
CA ILE A 38 -32.25 4.94 -20.48
C ILE A 38 -30.87 5.28 -19.93
N LEU A 39 -30.16 6.20 -20.61
CA LEU A 39 -28.88 6.73 -20.20
C LEU A 39 -29.06 8.04 -19.41
N ASP A 40 -28.56 8.09 -18.21
CA ASP A 40 -28.44 9.34 -17.44
C ASP A 40 -27.12 10.03 -17.79
N ASP A 41 -27.03 10.53 -19.04
CA ASP A 41 -25.83 11.14 -19.60
C ASP A 41 -26.22 12.30 -20.53
N PRO A 42 -25.91 13.56 -20.19
CA PRO A 42 -26.27 14.73 -21.01
C PRO A 42 -25.60 14.73 -22.41
N TYR A 43 -24.55 13.94 -22.61
CA TYR A 43 -23.86 13.76 -23.88
C TYR A 43 -24.45 12.65 -24.74
N ALA A 44 -25.38 11.85 -24.19
CA ALA A 44 -26.17 10.92 -24.99
C ALA A 44 -27.37 11.61 -25.64
N ALA A 45 -27.65 11.27 -26.90
CA ALA A 45 -28.85 11.75 -27.60
C ALA A 45 -30.11 11.10 -27.00
N PRO A 46 -31.31 11.71 -27.19
CA PRO A 46 -32.59 11.08 -26.80
C PRO A 46 -32.74 9.68 -27.35
N HIS A 47 -32.46 9.47 -28.64
CA HIS A 47 -32.30 8.15 -29.28
C HIS A 47 -30.89 8.10 -29.82
N HIS A 48 -30.02 7.34 -29.11
CA HIS A 48 -28.59 7.37 -29.42
C HIS A 48 -28.17 6.20 -30.31
N ALA A 49 -28.54 5.01 -29.95
CA ALA A 49 -28.17 3.81 -30.66
C ALA A 49 -29.26 2.73 -30.56
N GLN A 50 -29.22 1.80 -31.50
CA GLN A 50 -30.10 0.66 -31.52
C GLN A 50 -29.28 -0.62 -31.71
N VAL A 51 -29.68 -1.68 -30.98
CA VAL A 51 -29.08 -3.01 -31.13
C VAL A 51 -30.09 -3.93 -31.82
N ASP A 52 -29.69 -4.43 -32.96
CA ASP A 52 -30.50 -5.31 -33.79
C ASP A 52 -29.88 -6.74 -33.80
N ALA A 53 -30.66 -7.73 -34.25
CA ALA A 53 -30.14 -9.05 -34.60
C ALA A 53 -29.39 -8.97 -35.93
N GLY A 54 -28.14 -9.38 -35.96
CA GLY A 54 -27.37 -9.54 -37.19
C GLY A 54 -27.68 -10.86 -37.92
N GLU A 55 -27.23 -10.97 -39.19
CA GLU A 55 -27.52 -12.11 -40.05
C GLU A 55 -27.01 -13.45 -39.50
N ASP A 56 -25.87 -13.45 -38.76
CA ASP A 56 -25.27 -14.65 -38.17
C ASP A 56 -25.70 -14.89 -36.70
N GLY A 57 -26.82 -14.27 -36.26
CA GLY A 57 -27.22 -14.30 -34.84
C GLY A 57 -26.33 -13.53 -33.89
N ALA A 58 -25.36 -12.75 -34.40
CA ALA A 58 -24.61 -11.76 -33.66
C ALA A 58 -25.49 -10.53 -33.38
N LEU A 59 -25.15 -9.76 -32.35
CA LEU A 59 -25.78 -8.48 -32.11
C LEU A 59 -25.08 -7.39 -32.92
N LEU A 60 -25.85 -6.53 -33.56
CA LEU A 60 -25.36 -5.39 -34.32
C LEU A 60 -25.81 -4.08 -33.65
N LEU A 61 -24.86 -3.30 -33.17
CA LEU A 61 -25.10 -1.95 -32.66
C LEU A 61 -25.03 -0.95 -33.82
N ARG A 62 -26.05 -0.13 -33.94
CA ARG A 62 -26.15 0.93 -34.94
C ARG A 62 -26.27 2.29 -34.26
N ASP A 63 -25.44 3.26 -34.65
CA ASP A 63 -25.62 4.67 -34.30
C ASP A 63 -26.82 5.26 -35.07
N LEU A 64 -27.66 6.01 -34.41
CA LEU A 64 -28.84 6.65 -35.04
C LEU A 64 -28.52 8.04 -35.62
N GLY A 65 -27.31 8.28 -36.07
CA GLY A 65 -26.86 9.54 -36.66
C GLY A 65 -26.61 10.62 -35.61
N THR A 66 -26.15 10.23 -34.43
CA THR A 66 -26.04 11.16 -33.31
C THR A 66 -24.77 12.01 -33.35
N ARG A 67 -24.82 13.21 -32.70
CA ARG A 67 -23.71 14.17 -32.72
C ARG A 67 -22.41 13.59 -32.15
N ASN A 68 -22.48 12.85 -31.04
CA ASN A 68 -21.32 12.25 -30.37
C ASN A 68 -20.99 10.84 -30.86
N GLY A 69 -21.94 10.17 -31.52
CA GLY A 69 -21.76 8.85 -32.13
C GLY A 69 -21.48 7.72 -31.12
N VAL A 70 -21.40 6.53 -31.67
CA VAL A 70 -20.92 5.32 -30.96
C VAL A 70 -19.41 5.24 -31.10
N VAL A 71 -18.67 5.14 -30.00
CA VAL A 71 -17.19 5.04 -30.00
C VAL A 71 -16.76 3.67 -29.50
N HIS A 72 -15.96 2.97 -30.31
CA HIS A 72 -15.31 1.70 -29.97
C HIS A 72 -13.80 1.80 -30.19
N ALA A 73 -13.00 1.39 -29.20
CA ALA A 73 -11.54 1.46 -29.26
C ALA A 73 -10.98 2.82 -29.70
N GLY A 74 -11.63 3.92 -29.27
CA GLY A 74 -11.24 5.29 -29.60
C GLY A 74 -11.70 5.79 -30.99
N LYS A 75 -12.36 4.95 -31.80
CA LYS A 75 -12.86 5.29 -33.13
C LYS A 75 -14.39 5.33 -33.16
N ARG A 76 -14.94 6.28 -33.89
CA ARG A 76 -16.39 6.36 -34.14
C ARG A 76 -16.81 5.29 -35.15
N SER A 77 -17.92 4.62 -34.88
CA SER A 77 -18.48 3.56 -35.73
C SER A 77 -19.97 3.78 -35.91
N GLU A 78 -20.44 3.72 -37.14
CA GLU A 78 -21.87 3.79 -37.46
C GLU A 78 -22.55 2.44 -37.20
N ARG A 79 -21.87 1.37 -37.46
CA ARG A 79 -22.32 -0.01 -37.24
C ARG A 79 -21.19 -0.82 -36.63
N LEU A 80 -21.52 -1.61 -35.61
CA LEU A 80 -20.53 -2.43 -34.90
C LEU A 80 -21.14 -3.77 -34.49
N ALA A 81 -20.51 -4.86 -34.90
CA ALA A 81 -20.85 -6.18 -34.42
C ALA A 81 -20.41 -6.33 -32.95
N LEU A 82 -21.34 -6.74 -32.09
CA LEU A 82 -21.10 -6.90 -30.66
C LEU A 82 -20.78 -8.35 -30.33
N GLY A 83 -19.55 -8.58 -29.88
CA GLY A 83 -19.20 -9.76 -29.09
C GLY A 83 -19.41 -9.48 -27.62
N GLY A 84 -19.54 -10.53 -26.76
CA GLY A 84 -19.81 -10.35 -25.33
C GLY A 84 -18.77 -9.55 -24.55
N ASN A 85 -17.59 -9.25 -25.13
CA ASN A 85 -16.54 -8.41 -24.57
C ASN A 85 -16.37 -7.06 -25.28
N THR A 86 -17.21 -6.77 -26.29
CA THR A 86 -17.13 -5.50 -27.02
C THR A 86 -17.59 -4.36 -26.13
N VAL A 87 -16.67 -3.46 -25.83
CA VAL A 87 -16.92 -2.26 -25.01
C VAL A 87 -17.17 -1.08 -25.93
N VAL A 88 -18.27 -0.39 -25.74
CA VAL A 88 -18.67 0.81 -26.50
C VAL A 88 -18.90 1.98 -25.57
N ARG A 89 -18.71 3.18 -26.08
CA ARG A 89 -19.01 4.43 -25.36
C ARG A 89 -20.06 5.24 -26.13
N LEU A 90 -21.11 5.62 -25.41
CA LEU A 90 -22.17 6.49 -25.88
C LEU A 90 -22.18 7.74 -24.99
N GLY A 91 -21.86 8.90 -25.58
CA GLY A 91 -21.57 10.07 -24.76
C GLY A 91 -20.34 9.84 -23.86
N HIS A 92 -20.54 9.94 -22.55
CA HIS A 92 -19.53 9.59 -21.52
C HIS A 92 -19.76 8.23 -20.86
N THR A 93 -20.86 7.56 -21.18
CA THR A 93 -21.24 6.27 -20.61
C THR A 93 -20.61 5.12 -21.38
N THR A 94 -19.88 4.28 -20.69
CA THR A 94 -19.25 3.07 -21.26
C THR A 94 -20.13 1.86 -21.00
N LEU A 95 -20.45 1.11 -22.06
CA LEU A 95 -21.39 0.00 -22.03
C LEU A 95 -20.76 -1.27 -22.63
N ARG A 96 -21.31 -2.40 -22.22
CA ARG A 96 -21.06 -3.71 -22.83
C ARG A 96 -22.36 -4.51 -22.79
N ILE A 97 -22.61 -5.28 -23.85
CA ILE A 97 -23.83 -6.12 -23.94
C ILE A 97 -23.43 -7.58 -23.99
N ARG A 98 -24.07 -8.39 -23.16
CA ARG A 98 -23.83 -9.82 -23.03
C ARG A 98 -25.15 -10.59 -23.09
N ALA A 99 -25.11 -11.77 -23.69
CA ALA A 99 -26.20 -12.73 -23.62
C ALA A 99 -26.17 -13.47 -22.27
N ALA A 100 -27.28 -14.08 -21.88
CA ALA A 100 -27.39 -14.79 -20.61
C ALA A 100 -26.46 -16.01 -20.49
N ASP A 101 -26.11 -16.60 -21.63
CA ASP A 101 -25.18 -17.74 -21.75
C ASP A 101 -23.71 -17.34 -21.78
N PHE A 102 -23.41 -16.02 -21.64
CA PHE A 102 -22.02 -15.57 -21.64
C PHE A 102 -21.25 -16.14 -20.43
N PRO A 103 -20.10 -16.82 -20.66
CA PRO A 103 -19.36 -17.45 -19.58
C PRO A 103 -18.84 -16.40 -18.59
N VAL A 104 -19.15 -16.57 -17.33
CA VAL A 104 -18.63 -15.75 -16.23
C VAL A 104 -17.46 -16.48 -15.58
N PRO A 105 -16.41 -15.75 -15.14
CA PRO A 105 -15.33 -16.36 -14.38
C PRO A 105 -15.86 -17.05 -13.12
N ALA A 106 -15.15 -18.10 -12.68
CA ALA A 106 -15.44 -18.72 -11.39
C ALA A 106 -15.32 -17.70 -10.26
N GLU A 107 -16.06 -17.94 -9.19
CA GLU A 107 -16.01 -17.10 -8.00
C GLU A 107 -14.59 -17.01 -7.43
N LEU A 108 -14.19 -15.82 -7.03
CA LEU A 108 -12.96 -15.62 -6.30
C LEU A 108 -13.11 -16.17 -4.89
N ARG A 109 -12.19 -17.05 -4.47
CA ARG A 109 -12.16 -17.53 -3.09
C ARG A 109 -12.03 -16.34 -2.15
N ASP A 110 -13.02 -16.16 -1.29
CA ASP A 110 -12.96 -15.11 -0.28
C ASP A 110 -11.82 -15.44 0.71
N ARG A 111 -10.75 -14.67 0.59
CA ARG A 111 -9.59 -14.71 1.48
C ARG A 111 -9.55 -13.51 2.43
N THR A 112 -10.62 -12.72 2.44
CA THR A 112 -10.75 -11.66 3.42
C THR A 112 -11.04 -12.30 4.77
N MET A 113 -10.30 -11.89 5.81
CA MET A 113 -10.51 -12.40 7.17
C MET A 113 -11.75 -11.72 7.77
N HIS A 114 -12.95 -12.08 7.29
CA HIS A 114 -14.21 -11.49 7.78
C HIS A 114 -14.42 -11.68 9.29
N GLY A 115 -13.91 -12.79 9.85
CA GLY A 115 -13.93 -13.00 11.29
C GLY A 115 -13.02 -12.07 12.11
N TRP A 116 -12.11 -11.33 11.43
CA TRP A 116 -11.21 -10.37 12.06
C TRP A 116 -11.59 -8.93 11.69
N GLU A 117 -12.85 -8.59 11.91
CA GLU A 117 -13.43 -7.26 11.69
C GLU A 117 -14.16 -6.78 12.96
N GLY A 118 -14.43 -5.49 13.06
CA GLY A 118 -15.18 -4.90 14.18
C GLY A 118 -14.30 -4.45 15.34
N ALA A 119 -14.80 -4.61 16.57
CA ALA A 119 -14.16 -4.08 17.78
C ALA A 119 -12.91 -4.86 18.20
N LEU A 120 -12.89 -6.17 18.03
CA LEU A 120 -11.79 -7.02 18.51
C LEU A 120 -10.42 -6.64 17.94
N PRO A 121 -10.21 -6.52 16.61
CA PRO A 121 -8.94 -6.05 16.09
C PRO A 121 -8.62 -4.61 16.50
N GLY A 122 -9.63 -3.76 16.65
CA GLY A 122 -9.44 -2.40 17.14
C GLY A 122 -8.89 -2.37 18.55
N MET A 123 -9.46 -3.15 19.45
CA MET A 123 -8.99 -3.28 20.84
C MET A 123 -7.58 -3.88 20.88
N ALA A 124 -7.31 -4.94 20.15
CA ALA A 124 -5.99 -5.57 20.09
C ALA A 124 -4.92 -4.59 19.55
N GLY A 125 -5.23 -3.86 18.47
CA GLY A 125 -4.35 -2.84 17.91
C GLY A 125 -4.08 -1.68 18.88
N THR A 126 -5.12 -1.15 19.52
CA THR A 126 -5.00 -0.10 20.54
C THR A 126 -4.15 -0.57 21.71
N LEU A 127 -4.36 -1.79 22.19
CA LEU A 127 -3.56 -2.38 23.27
C LEU A 127 -2.09 -2.52 22.88
N LEU A 128 -1.78 -3.01 21.67
CA LEU A 128 -0.41 -3.09 21.15
C LEU A 128 0.26 -1.71 21.11
N ILE A 129 -0.43 -0.70 20.58
CA ILE A 129 0.08 0.68 20.54
C ILE A 129 0.37 1.19 21.95
N ALA A 130 -0.54 0.96 22.90
CA ALA A 130 -0.37 1.38 24.29
C ALA A 130 0.83 0.68 24.95
N ILE A 131 0.97 -0.64 24.76
CA ILE A 131 2.12 -1.42 25.28
C ILE A 131 3.42 -0.86 24.72
N VAL A 132 3.50 -0.67 23.40
CA VAL A 132 4.71 -0.15 22.73
C VAL A 132 5.05 1.25 23.27
N ALA A 133 4.07 2.17 23.35
CA ALA A 133 4.29 3.53 23.84
C ALA A 133 4.80 3.55 25.29
N LEU A 134 4.16 2.80 26.17
CA LEU A 134 4.54 2.74 27.58
C LEU A 134 5.90 2.04 27.79
N PHE A 135 6.15 0.96 27.06
CA PHE A 135 7.40 0.21 27.15
C PHE A 135 8.58 1.03 26.60
N THR A 136 8.40 1.70 25.46
CA THR A 136 9.44 2.59 24.93
C THR A 136 9.74 3.74 25.88
N MET A 137 8.70 4.33 26.49
CA MET A 137 8.87 5.39 27.50
C MET A 137 9.65 4.84 28.71
N TRP A 138 9.29 3.66 29.21
CA TRP A 138 9.94 3.03 30.34
C TRP A 138 11.43 2.75 30.08
N LEU A 139 11.77 2.24 28.88
CA LEU A 139 13.17 1.99 28.49
C LEU A 139 14.00 3.29 28.39
N ALA A 140 13.38 4.38 28.00
CA ALA A 140 14.07 5.66 27.82
C ALA A 140 14.07 6.54 29.09
N ASP A 141 13.31 6.16 30.15
CA ASP A 141 13.14 6.97 31.33
C ASP A 141 14.28 6.77 32.32
N THR A 142 15.23 7.70 32.32
CA THR A 142 16.39 7.74 33.24
C THR A 142 16.17 8.63 34.44
N GLN A 143 14.97 9.24 34.60
CA GLN A 143 14.65 10.21 35.67
C GLN A 143 13.70 9.59 36.68
N ALA A 144 13.46 10.35 37.77
CA ALA A 144 12.43 9.99 38.76
C ALA A 144 11.07 9.82 38.08
N TYR A 145 10.35 8.75 38.45
CA TYR A 145 9.05 8.40 37.90
C TYR A 145 8.06 9.57 37.98
N ARG A 146 7.52 9.96 36.83
CA ARG A 146 6.48 11.01 36.72
C ARG A 146 5.33 10.46 35.87
N PRO A 147 4.16 10.17 36.44
CA PRO A 147 3.01 9.59 35.75
C PRO A 147 2.58 10.38 34.51
N PHE A 148 2.71 11.69 34.55
CA PHE A 148 2.33 12.59 33.44
C PHE A 148 3.12 12.31 32.16
N ARG A 149 4.39 11.89 32.24
CA ARG A 149 5.22 11.55 31.05
C ARG A 149 4.69 10.31 30.37
N TYR A 150 4.27 9.31 31.14
CA TYR A 150 3.67 8.08 30.62
C TYR A 150 2.30 8.33 30.01
N LEU A 151 1.48 9.22 30.61
CA LEU A 151 0.21 9.66 30.03
C LEU A 151 0.42 10.38 28.69
N LEU A 152 1.44 11.24 28.58
CA LEU A 152 1.79 11.90 27.32
C LEU A 152 2.26 10.89 26.28
N ALA A 153 3.13 9.95 26.63
CA ALA A 153 3.59 8.90 25.72
C ALA A 153 2.41 8.07 25.19
N LEU A 154 1.49 7.71 26.08
CA LEU A 154 0.26 7.01 25.70
C LEU A 154 -0.62 7.86 24.77
N ALA A 155 -0.83 9.15 25.09
CA ALA A 155 -1.64 10.06 24.28
C ALA A 155 -1.04 10.24 22.87
N TYR A 156 0.28 10.43 22.76
CA TYR A 156 0.97 10.55 21.48
C TYR A 156 0.92 9.25 20.69
N GLY A 157 1.18 8.11 21.31
CA GLY A 157 1.14 6.80 20.65
C GLY A 157 -0.25 6.47 20.11
N LEU A 158 -1.28 6.62 20.95
CA LEU A 158 -2.68 6.40 20.55
C LEU A 158 -3.14 7.44 19.53
N GLY A 159 -2.78 8.72 19.69
CA GLY A 159 -3.08 9.78 18.76
C GLY A 159 -2.49 9.50 17.36
N ALA A 160 -1.22 9.16 17.30
CA ALA A 160 -0.54 8.79 16.06
C ALA A 160 -1.21 7.57 15.39
N GLY A 161 -1.52 6.54 16.19
CA GLY A 161 -2.21 5.34 15.72
C GLY A 161 -3.60 5.65 15.16
N LEU A 162 -4.38 6.50 15.83
CA LEU A 162 -5.69 6.92 15.37
C LEU A 162 -5.61 7.75 14.09
N VAL A 163 -4.69 8.70 14.00
CA VAL A 163 -4.52 9.54 12.81
C VAL A 163 -4.11 8.66 11.61
N TRP A 164 -3.07 7.84 11.77
CA TRP A 164 -2.60 6.96 10.71
C TRP A 164 -3.68 5.99 10.23
N SER A 165 -4.30 5.27 11.18
CA SER A 165 -5.34 4.29 10.87
C SER A 165 -6.62 4.96 10.37
N GLY A 166 -6.92 6.17 10.83
CA GLY A 166 -8.04 6.98 10.38
C GLY A 166 -7.92 7.39 8.92
N LEU A 167 -6.72 7.80 8.48
CA LEU A 167 -6.45 8.11 7.07
C LEU A 167 -6.69 6.89 6.16
N TRP A 168 -6.22 5.71 6.57
CA TRP A 168 -6.46 4.47 5.83
C TRP A 168 -7.94 4.06 5.85
N ALA A 169 -8.60 4.20 6.99
CA ALA A 169 -10.04 3.91 7.12
C ALA A 169 -10.89 4.86 6.28
N PHE A 170 -10.49 6.14 6.19
CA PHE A 170 -11.11 7.13 5.31
C PHE A 170 -10.93 6.74 3.84
N GLY A 171 -9.70 6.40 3.42
CA GLY A 171 -9.44 5.87 2.09
C GLY A 171 -10.28 4.63 1.78
N ASN A 172 -10.37 3.70 2.74
CA ASN A 172 -11.19 2.50 2.61
C ASN A 172 -12.70 2.83 2.47
N ARG A 173 -13.18 3.87 3.14
CA ARG A 173 -14.56 4.38 3.00
C ARG A 173 -14.81 5.00 1.63
N LEU A 174 -13.83 5.71 1.06
CA LEU A 174 -13.95 6.33 -0.27
C LEU A 174 -13.98 5.29 -1.40
N PHE A 175 -13.17 4.25 -1.31
CA PHE A 175 -13.01 3.24 -2.37
C PHE A 175 -13.75 1.93 -2.08
N GLY A 176 -14.29 1.76 -0.87
CA GLY A 176 -15.02 0.60 -0.41
C GLY A 176 -16.30 1.01 0.31
N ARG A 177 -17.06 0.01 0.80
CA ARG A 177 -18.31 0.27 1.54
C ARG A 177 -18.11 0.45 3.05
N HIS A 178 -16.98 0.02 3.62
CA HIS A 178 -16.74 -0.05 5.07
C HIS A 178 -15.39 0.58 5.42
N ALA A 179 -15.33 1.34 6.51
CA ALA A 179 -14.11 2.04 6.93
C ALA A 179 -13.02 1.10 7.49
N ARG A 180 -13.39 -0.01 8.15
CA ARG A 180 -12.51 -1.02 8.75
C ARG A 180 -11.42 -0.45 9.68
N LEU A 181 -11.73 0.61 10.44
CA LEU A 181 -10.78 1.30 11.32
C LEU A 181 -10.07 0.35 12.29
N GLY A 182 -10.81 -0.58 12.92
CA GLY A 182 -10.23 -1.55 13.86
C GLY A 182 -9.13 -2.41 13.25
N ARG A 183 -9.30 -2.82 11.99
CA ARG A 183 -8.29 -3.60 11.26
C ARG A 183 -7.05 -2.76 10.95
N HIS A 184 -7.23 -1.49 10.58
CA HIS A 184 -6.11 -0.58 10.36
C HIS A 184 -5.34 -0.28 11.65
N LEU A 185 -6.03 -0.12 12.79
CA LEU A 185 -5.39 0.00 14.11
C LEU A 185 -4.57 -1.24 14.47
N PHE A 186 -5.09 -2.44 14.19
CA PHE A 186 -4.36 -3.69 14.41
C PHE A 186 -3.10 -3.78 13.56
N ILE A 187 -3.19 -3.46 12.26
CA ILE A 187 -2.03 -3.46 11.34
C ILE A 187 -0.97 -2.48 11.82
N PHE A 188 -1.37 -1.28 12.22
CA PHE A 188 -0.45 -0.28 12.75
C PHE A 188 0.19 -0.74 14.06
N GLY A 189 -0.62 -1.26 15.01
CA GLY A 189 -0.12 -1.81 16.27
C GLY A 189 0.90 -2.93 16.08
N CYS A 190 0.63 -3.87 15.17
CA CYS A 190 1.58 -4.92 14.80
C CYS A 190 2.86 -4.34 14.16
N GLY A 191 2.72 -3.34 13.29
CA GLY A 191 3.86 -2.70 12.64
C GLY A 191 4.80 -2.01 13.63
N VAL A 192 4.27 -1.20 14.55
CA VAL A 192 5.09 -0.53 15.58
C VAL A 192 5.67 -1.53 16.59
N ALA A 193 4.94 -2.59 16.93
CA ALA A 193 5.46 -3.67 17.78
C ALA A 193 6.62 -4.42 17.10
N ALA A 194 6.51 -4.69 15.80
CA ALA A 194 7.58 -5.33 15.02
C ALA A 194 8.83 -4.45 14.92
N LEU A 195 8.67 -3.14 14.72
CA LEU A 195 9.77 -2.18 14.72
C LEU A 195 10.48 -2.14 16.08
N MET A 196 9.72 -2.04 17.17
CA MET A 196 10.27 -2.07 18.54
C MET A 196 11.00 -3.38 18.81
N LEU A 197 10.41 -4.51 18.50
CA LEU A 197 11.02 -5.83 18.68
C LEU A 197 12.32 -5.96 17.89
N TYR A 198 12.31 -5.54 16.63
CA TYR A 198 13.52 -5.51 15.81
C TYR A 198 14.63 -4.69 16.48
N GLN A 199 14.32 -3.47 16.94
CA GLN A 199 15.31 -2.60 17.57
C GLN A 199 15.88 -3.20 18.86
N LEU A 200 15.04 -3.81 19.69
CA LEU A 200 15.49 -4.48 20.91
C LEU A 200 16.39 -5.69 20.59
N VAL A 201 15.95 -6.54 19.67
CA VAL A 201 16.70 -7.76 19.32
C VAL A 201 18.01 -7.40 18.63
N SER A 202 18.01 -6.47 17.68
CA SER A 202 19.23 -6.04 16.99
C SER A 202 20.23 -5.41 17.95
N SER A 203 19.78 -4.58 18.90
CA SER A 203 20.63 -3.99 19.93
C SER A 203 21.18 -5.05 20.89
N ALA A 204 20.35 -6.01 21.30
CA ALA A 204 20.79 -7.10 22.19
C ALA A 204 21.84 -8.01 21.51
N ILE A 205 21.64 -8.38 20.25
CA ILE A 205 22.60 -9.17 19.47
C ILE A 205 23.89 -8.36 19.24
N GLY A 206 23.77 -7.10 18.84
CA GLY A 206 24.92 -6.21 18.64
C GLY A 206 25.78 -6.11 19.90
N TYR A 207 25.14 -5.92 21.05
CA TYR A 207 25.81 -5.84 22.34
C TYR A 207 26.42 -7.19 22.79
N ALA A 208 25.65 -8.28 22.75
CA ALA A 208 26.06 -9.57 23.27
C ALA A 208 27.24 -10.15 22.47
N TYR A 209 27.22 -10.04 21.16
CA TYR A 209 28.17 -10.71 20.25
C TYR A 209 29.10 -9.77 19.50
N SER A 210 29.03 -8.45 19.75
CA SER A 210 29.76 -7.41 18.99
C SER A 210 29.48 -7.45 17.47
N ILE A 211 28.26 -7.88 17.08
CA ILE A 211 27.82 -7.94 15.68
C ILE A 211 27.09 -6.67 15.33
N GLU A 212 27.78 -5.76 14.66
CA GLU A 212 27.23 -4.43 14.31
C GLU A 212 26.36 -4.44 13.06
N LEU A 213 26.34 -5.52 12.27
CA LEU A 213 25.67 -5.60 10.99
C LEU A 213 24.20 -5.15 11.05
N PHE A 214 23.47 -5.65 12.05
CA PHE A 214 22.03 -5.37 12.21
C PHE A 214 21.76 -3.95 12.67
N THR A 215 22.68 -3.33 13.41
CA THR A 215 22.57 -1.94 13.85
C THR A 215 23.03 -0.97 12.76
N ARG A 216 24.08 -1.31 12.03
CA ARG A 216 24.63 -0.49 10.93
C ARG A 216 23.69 -0.37 9.73
N TYR A 217 22.80 -1.32 9.53
CA TYR A 217 21.83 -1.32 8.43
C TYR A 217 20.38 -1.40 8.95
N GLY A 218 20.17 -0.98 10.20
CA GLY A 218 18.88 -1.03 10.88
C GLY A 218 17.79 -0.24 10.21
N SER A 219 18.14 0.92 9.62
CA SER A 219 17.23 1.75 8.86
C SER A 219 16.60 1.04 7.66
N HIS A 220 17.35 0.18 6.97
CA HIS A 220 16.84 -0.59 5.83
C HIS A 220 15.81 -1.63 6.25
N VAL A 221 16.04 -2.30 7.40
CA VAL A 221 15.06 -3.24 7.97
C VAL A 221 13.81 -2.50 8.45
N ALA A 222 13.97 -1.34 9.08
CA ALA A 222 12.85 -0.50 9.48
C ALA A 222 12.00 -0.05 8.26
N ILE A 223 12.64 0.37 7.17
CA ILE A 223 11.97 0.71 5.91
C ILE A 223 11.20 -0.50 5.36
N ALA A 224 11.80 -1.69 5.37
CA ALA A 224 11.14 -2.91 4.90
C ALA A 224 9.93 -3.27 5.77
N LEU A 225 10.01 -3.12 7.10
CA LEU A 225 8.89 -3.34 8.02
C LEU A 225 7.75 -2.32 7.79
N VAL A 226 8.09 -1.05 7.60
CA VAL A 226 7.11 0.00 7.25
C VAL A 226 6.46 -0.29 5.91
N ALA A 227 7.22 -0.68 4.89
CA ALA A 227 6.68 -1.07 3.58
C ALA A 227 5.74 -2.28 3.68
N GLY A 228 6.08 -3.26 4.52
CA GLY A 228 5.21 -4.39 4.86
C GLY A 228 3.91 -3.94 5.52
N MET A 229 3.98 -3.03 6.49
CA MET A 229 2.80 -2.43 7.14
C MET A 229 1.91 -1.72 6.11
N VAL A 230 2.48 -0.89 5.22
CA VAL A 230 1.76 -0.21 4.14
C VAL A 230 1.11 -1.23 3.19
N TYR A 231 1.82 -2.30 2.85
CA TYR A 231 1.25 -3.37 2.03
C TYR A 231 -0.02 -3.98 2.64
N PHE A 232 -0.04 -4.26 3.95
CA PHE A 232 -1.23 -4.79 4.62
C PHE A 232 -2.37 -3.78 4.67
N HIS A 233 -2.08 -2.49 4.81
CA HIS A 233 -3.09 -1.43 4.69
C HIS A 233 -3.69 -1.40 3.28
N LEU A 234 -2.86 -1.40 2.23
CA LEU A 234 -3.31 -1.43 0.82
C LEU A 234 -4.14 -2.68 0.52
N ALA A 235 -3.70 -3.86 0.99
CA ALA A 235 -4.42 -5.11 0.83
C ALA A 235 -5.78 -5.12 1.58
N THR A 236 -5.92 -4.30 2.62
CA THR A 236 -7.20 -4.12 3.33
C THR A 236 -8.15 -3.21 2.55
N VAL A 237 -7.62 -2.15 1.90
CA VAL A 237 -8.42 -1.23 1.06
C VAL A 237 -8.87 -1.92 -0.22
N LYS A 238 -7.95 -2.55 -0.93
CA LYS A 238 -8.22 -3.28 -2.18
C LYS A 238 -7.48 -4.62 -2.18
N PRO A 239 -8.17 -5.75 -1.93
CA PRO A 239 -7.53 -7.07 -1.81
C PRO A 239 -6.78 -7.54 -3.05
N GLU A 240 -7.21 -7.09 -4.23
CA GLU A 240 -6.59 -7.42 -5.52
C GLU A 240 -6.27 -6.13 -6.32
N PRO A 241 -5.17 -6.07 -7.08
CA PRO A 241 -4.19 -7.13 -7.36
C PRO A 241 -3.00 -7.11 -6.37
N ARG A 242 -2.86 -8.14 -5.56
CA ARG A 242 -1.81 -8.28 -4.52
C ARG A 242 -0.38 -8.10 -5.03
N ARG A 243 -0.09 -8.66 -6.22
CA ARG A 243 1.25 -8.56 -6.83
C ARG A 243 1.65 -7.11 -7.12
N ARG A 244 0.70 -6.28 -7.58
CA ARG A 244 0.97 -4.85 -7.82
C ARG A 244 1.26 -4.11 -6.52
N HIS A 245 0.49 -4.36 -5.46
CA HIS A 245 0.74 -3.75 -4.15
C HIS A 245 2.12 -4.15 -3.60
N ALA A 246 2.48 -5.44 -3.69
CA ALA A 246 3.79 -5.92 -3.26
C ALA A 246 4.94 -5.25 -4.05
N LEU A 247 4.83 -5.18 -5.38
CA LEU A 247 5.83 -4.52 -6.22
C LEU A 247 5.95 -3.02 -5.92
N THR A 248 4.83 -2.32 -5.72
CA THR A 248 4.85 -0.90 -5.36
C THR A 248 5.52 -0.68 -4.00
N CYS A 249 5.16 -1.47 -2.97
CA CYS A 249 5.78 -1.35 -1.65
C CYS A 249 7.27 -1.71 -1.69
N ALA A 250 7.66 -2.75 -2.45
CA ALA A 250 9.06 -3.11 -2.63
C ALA A 250 9.86 -1.99 -3.34
N ALA A 251 9.31 -1.40 -4.39
CA ALA A 251 9.95 -0.28 -5.10
C ALA A 251 10.13 0.94 -4.19
N LEU A 252 9.11 1.28 -3.38
CA LEU A 252 9.21 2.37 -2.41
C LEU A 252 10.24 2.06 -1.30
N ALA A 253 10.33 0.81 -0.84
CA ALA A 253 11.33 0.39 0.13
C ALA A 253 12.76 0.49 -0.45
N LEU A 254 12.97 0.07 -1.69
CA LEU A 254 14.25 0.19 -2.38
C LEU A 254 14.64 1.67 -2.58
N LEU A 255 13.69 2.50 -3.00
CA LEU A 255 13.92 3.95 -3.14
C LEU A 255 14.29 4.58 -1.79
N GLY A 256 13.52 4.28 -0.72
CA GLY A 256 13.81 4.77 0.62
C GLY A 256 15.17 4.31 1.14
N SER A 257 15.53 3.04 0.93
CA SER A 257 16.84 2.49 1.28
C SER A 257 17.97 3.19 0.49
N GLY A 258 17.78 3.45 -0.81
CA GLY A 258 18.72 4.18 -1.63
C GLY A 258 18.96 5.61 -1.13
N LEU A 259 17.88 6.32 -0.75
CA LEU A 259 17.98 7.67 -0.19
C LEU A 259 18.73 7.68 1.15
N VAL A 260 18.52 6.66 1.99
CA VAL A 260 19.26 6.52 3.26
C VAL A 260 20.74 6.30 2.99
N LEU A 261 21.11 5.44 2.04
CA LEU A 261 22.52 5.22 1.68
C LEU A 261 23.18 6.50 1.19
N ILE A 262 22.51 7.26 0.31
CA ILE A 262 23.03 8.55 -0.19
C ILE A 262 23.17 9.56 0.95
N SER A 263 22.16 9.64 1.83
CA SER A 263 22.20 10.53 2.99
C SER A 263 23.34 10.20 3.96
N ASN A 264 23.54 8.91 4.22
CA ASN A 264 24.63 8.45 5.10
C ASN A 264 26.00 8.76 4.48
N GLU A 265 26.18 8.52 3.18
CA GLU A 265 27.41 8.87 2.47
C GLU A 265 27.70 10.37 2.55
N GLN A 266 26.70 11.22 2.30
CA GLN A 266 26.87 12.68 2.35
C GLN A 266 27.16 13.19 3.76
N ARG A 267 26.54 12.59 4.80
CA ARG A 267 26.70 13.07 6.18
C ARG A 267 27.92 12.51 6.90
N ASN A 268 28.21 11.26 6.67
CA ASN A 268 29.16 10.48 7.46
C ASN A 268 30.36 10.00 6.64
N GLY A 269 30.38 10.20 5.31
CA GLY A 269 31.38 9.66 4.40
C GLY A 269 31.41 8.13 4.36
N ARG A 270 30.27 7.50 4.64
CA ARG A 270 30.09 6.04 4.63
C ARG A 270 28.63 5.68 4.39
N LEU A 271 28.37 4.53 3.76
CA LEU A 271 27.02 4.06 3.43
C LEU A 271 26.25 3.51 4.67
N ALA A 272 26.93 3.18 5.73
CA ALA A 272 26.34 2.60 6.94
C ALA A 272 25.75 3.67 7.87
N ASP A 273 24.72 3.29 8.63
CA ASP A 273 24.17 4.11 9.69
C ASP A 273 25.21 4.40 10.78
N GLU A 274 25.08 5.54 11.46
CA GLU A 274 25.87 5.81 12.65
C GLU A 274 25.53 4.79 13.74
N LEU A 275 26.59 4.25 14.37
CA LEU A 275 26.42 3.38 15.53
C LEU A 275 25.99 4.22 16.71
N TYR A 276 24.74 4.10 17.10
CA TYR A 276 24.19 4.75 18.27
C TYR A 276 23.53 3.74 19.20
N MET A 277 24.04 3.63 20.40
CA MET A 277 23.46 2.79 21.43
C MET A 277 22.52 3.63 22.28
N SER A 278 21.22 3.45 22.09
CA SER A 278 20.19 4.18 22.83
C SER A 278 19.84 3.57 24.20
N VAL A 279 20.29 2.34 24.46
CA VAL A 279 19.99 1.59 25.68
C VAL A 279 21.27 0.97 26.22
N LEU A 280 21.55 1.19 27.50
CA LEU A 280 22.62 0.48 28.21
C LEU A 280 22.11 -0.88 28.65
N LEU A 281 22.70 -1.94 28.09
CA LEU A 281 22.37 -3.31 28.44
C LEU A 281 23.26 -3.80 29.60
N PRO A 282 22.75 -4.70 30.48
CA PRO A 282 23.54 -5.24 31.62
C PRO A 282 24.81 -5.92 31.13
N PRO A 283 25.96 -5.71 31.79
CA PRO A 283 27.24 -6.36 31.41
C PRO A 283 27.16 -7.88 31.31
N GLY A 284 26.34 -8.53 32.14
CA GLY A 284 26.14 -9.98 32.11
C GLY A 284 25.47 -10.53 30.85
N MET A 285 24.94 -9.65 29.95
CA MET A 285 24.44 -10.06 28.63
C MET A 285 25.55 -10.18 27.57
N ARG A 286 26.78 -9.74 27.88
CA ARG A 286 27.89 -9.79 26.94
C ARG A 286 28.44 -11.21 26.86
N ALA A 287 28.48 -11.78 25.68
CA ALA A 287 29.00 -13.11 25.39
C ALA A 287 30.43 -13.11 24.80
N THR A 288 30.89 -11.94 24.33
CA THR A 288 32.26 -11.78 23.85
C THR A 288 33.26 -11.72 25.00
N PRO A 289 34.48 -12.27 24.85
CA PRO A 289 35.53 -12.17 25.87
C PRO A 289 35.83 -10.70 26.23
N ASP A 290 36.23 -10.48 27.46
CA ASP A 290 36.69 -9.18 27.92
C ASP A 290 38.08 -8.90 27.34
N SER A 291 38.35 -7.69 26.89
CA SER A 291 39.69 -7.22 26.50
C SER A 291 40.36 -6.60 27.72
N SER A 292 41.68 -6.84 27.87
CA SER A 292 42.47 -6.15 28.88
C SER A 292 42.61 -4.64 28.55
N VAL A 293 42.90 -3.83 29.58
CA VAL A 293 43.12 -2.39 29.38
C VAL A 293 44.33 -2.14 28.43
N ASP A 294 45.39 -2.95 28.54
CA ASP A 294 46.58 -2.81 27.70
C ASP A 294 46.29 -3.17 26.24
N GLU A 295 45.49 -4.20 25.99
CA GLU A 295 45.02 -4.57 24.65
C GLU A 295 44.16 -3.47 24.05
N PHE A 296 43.19 -2.92 24.82
CA PHE A 296 42.39 -1.77 24.39
C PHE A 296 43.24 -0.56 24.05
N MET A 297 44.25 -0.21 24.84
CA MET A 297 45.14 0.91 24.59
C MET A 297 46.01 0.70 23.34
N THR A 298 46.39 -0.54 23.07
CA THR A 298 47.12 -0.93 21.84
C THR A 298 46.25 -0.76 20.63
N ASP A 299 44.98 -1.17 20.66
CA ASP A 299 44.04 -1.00 19.59
C ASP A 299 43.71 0.50 19.30
N VAL A 300 43.60 1.30 20.36
CA VAL A 300 43.43 2.77 20.25
C VAL A 300 44.65 3.40 19.57
N ALA A 301 45.86 2.98 19.91
CA ALA A 301 47.09 3.48 19.25
C ALA A 301 47.15 3.10 17.77
N ALA A 302 46.76 1.86 17.41
CA ALA A 302 46.65 1.41 16.02
C ALA A 302 45.59 2.19 15.23
N MET A 303 44.44 2.49 15.87
CA MET A 303 43.39 3.31 15.26
C MET A 303 43.89 4.75 14.97
N LYS A 304 44.65 5.35 15.87
CA LYS A 304 45.25 6.66 15.68
C LYS A 304 46.15 6.70 14.44
N GLU A 305 47.05 5.70 14.30
CA GLU A 305 47.90 5.60 13.12
C GLU A 305 47.12 5.47 11.81
N LYS A 306 46.01 4.75 11.82
CA LYS A 306 45.13 4.61 10.67
C LYS A 306 44.48 5.95 10.30
N LEU A 307 43.94 6.67 11.28
CA LEU A 307 43.34 7.99 11.08
C LEU A 307 44.35 9.02 10.59
N ASP A 308 45.59 9.00 11.10
CA ASP A 308 46.65 9.91 10.66
C ASP A 308 47.12 9.61 9.23
N ARG A 309 47.03 8.35 8.79
CA ARG A 309 47.22 7.96 7.37
C ARG A 309 46.10 8.48 6.48
N GLU A 310 44.84 8.23 6.84
CA GLU A 310 43.68 8.68 6.09
C GLU A 310 43.59 10.22 5.96
N ARG A 311 44.03 10.96 7.00
CA ARG A 311 44.16 12.42 6.94
C ARG A 311 45.20 12.85 5.91
N ARG A 312 46.38 12.28 5.95
CA ARG A 312 47.48 12.61 5.01
C ARG A 312 47.11 12.33 3.57
N ASP A 313 46.36 11.22 3.33
CA ASP A 313 45.89 10.85 2.00
C ASP A 313 44.82 11.84 1.47
N ARG A 314 43.97 12.36 2.37
CA ARG A 314 43.00 13.42 2.01
C ARG A 314 43.68 14.78 1.73
N ASP A 315 44.62 15.18 2.55
CA ASP A 315 45.33 16.44 2.42
C ASP A 315 46.27 16.43 1.19
N GLY A 316 46.88 15.28 0.87
CA GLY A 316 47.70 15.10 -0.33
C GLY A 316 46.92 14.93 -1.63
N GLY A 317 45.67 14.54 -1.60
CA GLY A 317 44.80 14.45 -2.78
C GLY A 317 44.14 15.77 -3.20
N GLY A 318 44.21 16.81 -2.35
CA GLY A 318 43.63 18.12 -2.61
C GLY A 318 44.54 19.09 -3.39
N GLU A 319 45.82 18.77 -3.59
CA GLU A 319 46.78 19.63 -4.31
C GLU A 319 46.98 19.26 -5.80
N ALA A 320 46.26 18.26 -6.32
CA ALA A 320 46.38 17.75 -7.69
C ALA A 320 45.12 17.92 -8.54
N GLY A 321 44.26 18.91 -8.26
CA GLY A 321 43.05 19.19 -9.03
C GLY A 321 42.94 20.65 -9.48
#